data_88848b54445d01d92550afddab3efbe9
#
_entry.id   88848b54445d01d92550afddab3efbe9
#
_cell.length_a   1.000
_cell.length_b   1.000
_cell.length_c   1.000
_cell.angle_alpha   90.00
_cell.angle_beta   90.00
_cell.angle_gamma   90.00
#
_symmetry.space_group_name_H-M   'P 1'
#
loop_
_entity.id
_entity.type
_entity.pdbx_description
1 polymer ?
#
loop_
_entity_poly.entity_id
_entity_poly.type
_entity_poly.pdbx_seq_one_letter_code
_entity_poly.pdbx_strand_id
1 'polypeptide(L)'
;MQFDMYHSYTVDEHTLKAIGILHGIETGALRRAAPIATEVMPEIESRRALYVAMLLHDIAKGRSGNHSVLGAEVALVVCPRLGLSHEETETVSWLILHHLLMSKIAFRYDLNDPQTIEDFASIVQSPERLKLLLVLTVADIRAVGPNIWNGWKATLMRDLYCSCDAV
;
A
#
# COMPACT_ATOMS: atom_id res chain seq x y z
N MET A 1 -11.15 -16.09 -11.92
CA MET A 1 -10.14 -15.87 -10.87
C MET A 1 -8.78 -16.31 -11.37
N GLN A 2 -7.75 -15.58 -10.99
CA GLN A 2 -6.38 -15.93 -11.35
C GLN A 2 -5.55 -16.22 -10.12
N PHE A 3 -4.69 -17.22 -10.24
CA PHE A 3 -3.64 -17.46 -9.25
C PHE A 3 -2.38 -16.72 -9.66
N ASP A 4 -1.77 -16.07 -8.71
CA ASP A 4 -0.41 -15.57 -8.82
C ASP A 4 0.50 -16.57 -8.10
N MET A 5 1.57 -17.00 -8.74
CA MET A 5 2.52 -17.97 -8.16
C MET A 5 3.21 -17.47 -6.91
N TYR A 6 3.21 -16.14 -6.67
CA TYR A 6 3.81 -15.51 -5.49
C TYR A 6 2.82 -15.33 -4.34
N HIS A 7 1.53 -15.63 -4.56
CA HIS A 7 0.48 -15.53 -3.55
C HIS A 7 -0.05 -16.90 -3.17
N SER A 8 -0.39 -17.08 -1.89
CA SER A 8 -1.05 -18.30 -1.39
C SER A 8 -2.54 -18.36 -1.76
N TYR A 9 -3.08 -17.26 -2.28
CA TYR A 9 -4.52 -17.07 -2.54
C TYR A 9 -4.75 -16.53 -3.94
N THR A 10 -6.00 -16.66 -4.44
CA THR A 10 -6.43 -15.97 -5.66
C THR A 10 -6.43 -14.46 -5.44
N VAL A 11 -6.49 -13.68 -6.54
CA VAL A 11 -6.54 -12.21 -6.47
C VAL A 11 -7.72 -11.74 -5.62
N ASP A 12 -8.89 -12.36 -5.76
CA ASP A 12 -10.09 -12.00 -4.99
C ASP A 12 -9.91 -12.28 -3.50
N GLU A 13 -9.40 -13.46 -3.16
CA GLU A 13 -9.13 -13.85 -1.77
C GLU A 13 -8.05 -12.97 -1.15
N HIS A 14 -7.00 -12.67 -1.90
CA HIS A 14 -5.93 -11.76 -1.47
C HIS A 14 -6.50 -10.38 -1.13
N THR A 15 -7.31 -9.81 -2.01
CA THR A 15 -7.92 -8.50 -1.80
C THR A 15 -8.81 -8.47 -0.55
N LEU A 16 -9.66 -9.47 -0.37
CA LEU A 16 -10.50 -9.57 0.83
C LEU A 16 -9.68 -9.70 2.11
N LYS A 17 -8.61 -10.50 2.08
CA LYS A 17 -7.68 -10.62 3.22
C LYS A 17 -6.99 -9.29 3.52
N ALA A 18 -6.53 -8.58 2.50
CA ALA A 18 -5.88 -7.28 2.67
C ALA A 18 -6.83 -6.25 3.30
N ILE A 19 -8.09 -6.22 2.89
CA ILE A 19 -9.11 -5.35 3.48
C ILE A 19 -9.35 -5.73 4.96
N GLY A 20 -9.43 -7.02 5.27
CA GLY A 20 -9.54 -7.50 6.64
C GLY A 20 -8.36 -7.08 7.52
N ILE A 21 -7.15 -7.12 6.98
CA ILE A 21 -5.94 -6.66 7.68
C ILE A 21 -5.97 -5.15 7.89
N LEU A 22 -6.39 -4.37 6.90
CA LEU A 22 -6.60 -2.92 7.08
C LEU A 22 -7.54 -2.63 8.26
N HIS A 23 -8.64 -3.35 8.34
CA HIS A 23 -9.59 -3.21 9.45
C HIS A 23 -8.94 -3.59 10.79
N GLY A 24 -8.14 -4.66 10.82
CA GLY A 24 -7.39 -5.06 12.02
C GLY A 24 -6.37 -4.01 12.46
N ILE A 25 -5.72 -3.33 11.53
CA ILE A 25 -4.83 -2.20 11.82
C ILE A 25 -5.62 -1.02 12.38
N GLU A 26 -6.74 -0.68 11.75
CA GLU A 26 -7.59 0.44 12.16
C GLU A 26 -8.16 0.26 13.57
N THR A 27 -8.58 -0.94 13.92
CA THR A 27 -9.13 -1.25 15.26
C THR A 27 -8.07 -1.44 16.33
N GLY A 28 -6.79 -1.54 15.97
CA GLY A 28 -5.70 -1.83 16.89
C GLY A 28 -5.51 -3.33 17.17
N ALA A 29 -6.32 -4.21 16.59
CA ALA A 29 -6.22 -5.66 16.79
C ALA A 29 -4.86 -6.23 16.34
N LEU A 30 -4.22 -5.58 15.37
CA LEU A 30 -2.92 -5.98 14.82
C LEU A 30 -1.74 -5.14 15.34
N ARG A 31 -1.90 -4.45 16.46
CA ARG A 31 -0.87 -3.55 17.01
C ARG A 31 0.48 -4.24 17.21
N ARG A 32 0.49 -5.48 17.70
CA ARG A 32 1.73 -6.23 17.89
C ARG A 32 2.39 -6.67 16.59
N ALA A 33 1.57 -7.02 15.61
CA ALA A 33 2.03 -7.55 14.33
C ALA A 33 2.40 -6.44 13.33
N ALA A 34 1.78 -5.27 13.44
CA ALA A 34 1.98 -4.13 12.55
C ALA A 34 2.00 -2.81 13.37
N PRO A 35 3.01 -2.60 14.24
CA PRO A 35 3.00 -1.47 15.17
C PRO A 35 3.04 -0.12 14.47
N ILE A 36 3.93 0.09 13.52
CA ILE A 36 4.05 1.39 12.83
C ILE A 36 2.79 1.74 12.03
N ALA A 37 2.22 0.77 11.33
CA ALA A 37 0.98 0.99 10.59
C ALA A 37 -0.18 1.34 11.53
N THR A 38 -0.24 0.69 12.70
CA THR A 38 -1.27 0.96 13.72
C THR A 38 -1.11 2.36 14.33
N GLU A 39 0.12 2.82 14.56
CA GLU A 39 0.39 4.18 15.04
C GLU A 39 -0.01 5.26 14.03
N VAL A 40 0.26 5.00 12.76
CA VAL A 40 0.03 5.96 11.68
C VAL A 40 -1.44 6.03 11.25
N MET A 41 -2.17 4.93 11.36
CA MET A 41 -3.55 4.84 10.88
C MET A 41 -4.49 5.95 11.37
N PRO A 42 -4.50 6.35 12.66
CA PRO A 42 -5.37 7.42 13.14
C PRO A 42 -5.09 8.80 12.51
N GLU A 43 -3.88 9.00 11.99
CA GLU A 43 -3.46 10.26 11.37
C GLU A 43 -3.88 10.39 9.90
N ILE A 44 -4.35 9.30 9.29
CA ILE A 44 -4.77 9.29 7.89
C ILE A 44 -6.07 10.09 7.74
N GLU A 45 -6.07 11.06 6.83
CA GLU A 45 -7.21 11.94 6.57
C GLU A 45 -8.32 11.23 5.79
N SER A 46 -7.97 10.48 4.75
CA SER A 46 -8.96 9.77 3.92
C SER A 46 -8.83 8.26 4.03
N ARG A 47 -9.53 7.67 5.00
CA ARG A 47 -9.64 6.22 5.14
C ARG A 47 -10.38 5.60 3.96
N ARG A 48 -11.38 6.30 3.44
CA ARG A 48 -12.15 5.85 2.26
C ARG A 48 -11.23 5.64 1.06
N ALA A 49 -10.32 6.57 0.78
CA ALA A 49 -9.34 6.44 -0.28
C ALA A 49 -8.44 5.21 -0.06
N LEU A 50 -8.00 4.98 1.17
CA LEU A 50 -7.17 3.83 1.51
C LEU A 50 -7.88 2.49 1.21
N TYR A 51 -9.11 2.34 1.68
CA TYR A 51 -9.88 1.10 1.48
C TYR A 51 -10.25 0.88 0.01
N VAL A 52 -10.62 1.93 -0.70
CA VAL A 52 -10.92 1.83 -2.14
C VAL A 52 -9.66 1.50 -2.94
N ALA A 53 -8.52 2.11 -2.60
CA ALA A 53 -7.25 1.77 -3.23
C ALA A 53 -6.89 0.29 -3.01
N MET A 54 -7.06 -0.23 -1.80
CA MET A 54 -6.84 -1.64 -1.52
C MET A 54 -7.78 -2.55 -2.32
N LEU A 55 -9.05 -2.18 -2.40
CA LEU A 55 -10.05 -2.94 -3.17
C LEU A 55 -9.66 -3.03 -4.65
N LEU A 56 -9.10 -1.97 -5.22
CA LEU A 56 -8.83 -1.86 -6.65
C LEU A 56 -7.36 -2.11 -7.04
N HIS A 57 -6.44 -2.27 -6.07
CA HIS A 57 -5.00 -2.25 -6.39
C HIS A 57 -4.55 -3.34 -7.37
N ASP A 58 -5.20 -4.50 -7.37
CA ASP A 58 -4.91 -5.62 -8.26
C ASP A 58 -6.00 -5.85 -9.32
N ILE A 59 -6.90 -4.88 -9.55
CA ILE A 59 -8.05 -5.05 -10.46
C ILE A 59 -7.63 -5.40 -11.90
N ALA A 60 -6.49 -4.93 -12.34
CA ALA A 60 -5.97 -5.18 -13.68
C ALA A 60 -4.96 -6.34 -13.75
N LYS A 61 -4.72 -7.03 -12.63
CA LYS A 61 -3.77 -8.14 -12.58
C LYS A 61 -4.21 -9.26 -13.53
N GLY A 62 -3.26 -9.76 -14.31
CA GLY A 62 -3.52 -10.79 -15.33
C GLY A 62 -3.91 -10.25 -16.69
N ARG A 63 -4.11 -8.95 -16.85
CA ARG A 63 -4.25 -8.31 -18.15
C ARG A 63 -2.87 -8.06 -18.76
N SER A 64 -2.78 -7.96 -20.07
CA SER A 64 -1.53 -7.60 -20.73
C SER A 64 -1.11 -6.18 -20.37
N GLY A 65 0.19 -5.96 -20.15
CA GLY A 65 0.74 -4.68 -19.77
C GLY A 65 0.98 -4.56 -18.26
N ASN A 66 1.36 -3.37 -17.83
CA ASN A 66 1.63 -3.08 -16.42
C ASN A 66 0.31 -2.94 -15.66
N HIS A 67 0.02 -3.89 -14.74
CA HIS A 67 -1.23 -3.91 -13.98
C HIS A 67 -1.41 -2.71 -13.05
N SER A 68 -0.31 -2.12 -12.55
CA SER A 68 -0.39 -0.91 -11.71
C SER A 68 -0.86 0.31 -12.50
N VAL A 69 -0.34 0.49 -13.71
CA VAL A 69 -0.75 1.58 -14.60
C VAL A 69 -2.20 1.39 -15.04
N LEU A 70 -2.56 0.20 -15.48
CA LEU A 70 -3.94 -0.11 -15.91
C LEU A 70 -4.92 0.04 -14.75
N GLY A 71 -4.56 -0.42 -13.55
CA GLY A 71 -5.39 -0.27 -12.37
C GLY A 71 -5.60 1.18 -11.97
N ALA A 72 -4.57 2.01 -12.06
CA ALA A 72 -4.65 3.44 -11.81
C ALA A 72 -5.60 4.14 -12.79
N GLU A 73 -5.55 3.78 -14.07
CA GLU A 73 -6.46 4.30 -15.10
C GLU A 73 -7.91 3.88 -14.83
N VAL A 74 -8.14 2.62 -14.46
CA VAL A 74 -9.47 2.11 -14.07
C VAL A 74 -10.03 2.90 -12.89
N ALA A 75 -9.21 3.20 -11.90
CA ALA A 75 -9.61 3.96 -10.72
C ALA A 75 -10.12 5.36 -11.07
N LEU A 76 -9.51 6.03 -12.05
CA LEU A 76 -9.95 7.36 -12.49
C LEU A 76 -11.37 7.35 -13.05
N VAL A 77 -11.84 6.22 -13.57
CA VAL A 77 -13.20 6.05 -14.09
C VAL A 77 -14.16 5.55 -13.01
N VAL A 78 -13.72 4.59 -12.21
CA VAL A 78 -14.57 3.90 -11.23
C VAL A 78 -14.80 4.73 -9.96
N CYS A 79 -13.79 5.40 -9.45
CA CYS A 79 -13.90 6.15 -8.18
C CYS A 79 -14.98 7.24 -8.20
N PRO A 80 -15.11 8.07 -9.25
CA PRO A 80 -16.20 9.03 -9.32
C PRO A 80 -17.58 8.37 -9.28
N ARG A 81 -17.71 7.19 -9.90
CA ARG A 81 -18.98 6.41 -9.87
C ARG A 81 -19.30 5.85 -8.49
N LEU A 82 -18.28 5.64 -7.66
CA LEU A 82 -18.43 5.23 -6.26
C LEU A 82 -18.70 6.40 -5.33
N GLY A 83 -18.75 7.62 -5.83
CA GLY A 83 -19.02 8.82 -5.05
C GLY A 83 -17.79 9.45 -4.41
N LEU A 84 -16.58 9.06 -4.81
CA LEU A 84 -15.35 9.70 -4.34
C LEU A 84 -15.19 11.08 -4.96
N SER A 85 -14.63 12.02 -4.19
CA SER A 85 -14.28 13.34 -4.68
C SER A 85 -13.15 13.25 -5.72
N HIS A 86 -12.91 14.34 -6.44
CA HIS A 86 -11.78 14.42 -7.38
C HIS A 86 -10.44 14.18 -6.66
N GLU A 87 -10.25 14.79 -5.51
CA GLU A 87 -9.04 14.62 -4.69
C GLU A 87 -8.86 13.18 -4.22
N GLU A 88 -9.93 12.55 -3.72
CA GLU A 88 -9.89 11.15 -3.32
C GLU A 88 -9.60 10.23 -4.50
N THR A 89 -10.17 10.51 -5.66
CA THR A 89 -9.94 9.74 -6.88
C THR A 89 -8.48 9.79 -7.32
N GLU A 90 -7.87 10.97 -7.29
CA GLU A 90 -6.44 11.13 -7.58
C GLU A 90 -5.58 10.37 -6.58
N THR A 91 -5.91 10.42 -5.29
CA THR A 91 -5.20 9.70 -4.25
C THR A 91 -5.28 8.19 -4.46
N VAL A 92 -6.45 7.65 -4.76
CA VAL A 92 -6.64 6.23 -5.05
C VAL A 92 -5.82 5.81 -6.27
N SER A 93 -5.91 6.57 -7.36
CA SER A 93 -5.14 6.29 -8.58
C SER A 93 -3.64 6.29 -8.32
N TRP A 94 -3.13 7.28 -7.58
CA TRP A 94 -1.73 7.37 -7.19
C TRP A 94 -1.29 6.17 -6.33
N LEU A 95 -2.10 5.77 -5.35
CA LEU A 95 -1.80 4.61 -4.49
C LEU A 95 -1.72 3.32 -5.31
N ILE A 96 -2.63 3.11 -6.24
CA ILE A 96 -2.62 1.93 -7.10
C ILE A 96 -1.38 1.93 -7.99
N LEU A 97 -1.06 3.07 -8.60
CA LEU A 97 0.12 3.21 -9.46
C LEU A 97 1.41 2.85 -8.71
N HIS A 98 1.52 3.26 -7.45
CA HIS A 98 2.73 3.12 -6.64
C HIS A 98 2.63 2.06 -5.54
N HIS A 99 1.63 1.16 -5.59
CA HIS A 99 1.42 0.19 -4.49
C HIS A 99 2.59 -0.77 -4.26
N LEU A 100 3.47 -0.95 -5.23
CA LEU A 100 4.68 -1.78 -5.11
C LEU A 100 5.95 -0.98 -4.80
N LEU A 101 5.89 0.34 -4.81
CA LEU A 101 7.06 1.21 -4.69
C LEU A 101 7.75 1.05 -3.33
N MET A 102 7.00 1.11 -2.25
CA MET A 102 7.59 1.10 -0.90
C MET A 102 8.29 -0.22 -0.59
N SER A 103 7.70 -1.35 -0.92
CA SER A 103 8.32 -2.66 -0.75
C SER A 103 9.57 -2.83 -1.63
N LYS A 104 9.52 -2.33 -2.86
CA LYS A 104 10.67 -2.35 -3.76
C LYS A 104 11.85 -1.59 -3.16
N ILE A 105 11.62 -0.37 -2.68
CA ILE A 105 12.68 0.46 -2.10
C ILE A 105 13.18 -0.15 -0.79
N ALA A 106 12.28 -0.53 0.12
CA ALA A 106 12.66 -1.07 1.42
C ALA A 106 13.48 -2.36 1.33
N PHE A 107 13.15 -3.25 0.38
CA PHE A 107 13.75 -4.59 0.33
C PHE A 107 14.89 -4.76 -0.67
N ARG A 108 15.08 -3.81 -1.58
CA ARG A 108 16.06 -3.94 -2.67
C ARG A 108 17.10 -2.82 -2.75
N TYR A 109 16.92 -1.75 -2.01
CA TYR A 109 17.82 -0.58 -2.03
C TYR A 109 18.51 -0.38 -0.69
N ASP A 110 19.64 0.32 -0.70
CA ASP A 110 20.35 0.68 0.51
C ASP A 110 19.69 1.88 1.17
N LEU A 111 19.06 1.66 2.32
CA LEU A 111 18.36 2.71 3.07
C LEU A 111 19.33 3.65 3.82
N ASN A 112 20.62 3.32 3.88
CA ASN A 112 21.65 4.21 4.42
C ASN A 112 22.15 5.21 3.38
N ASP A 113 21.83 5.02 2.11
CA ASP A 113 22.15 5.97 1.05
C ASP A 113 21.11 7.11 1.05
N PRO A 114 21.53 8.37 1.34
CA PRO A 114 20.63 9.51 1.34
C PRO A 114 19.88 9.69 0.02
N GLN A 115 20.51 9.36 -1.10
CA GLN A 115 19.91 9.48 -2.43
C GLN A 115 18.69 8.56 -2.57
N THR A 116 18.73 7.35 -1.99
CA THR A 116 17.59 6.44 -1.96
C THR A 116 16.39 7.10 -1.28
N ILE A 117 16.60 7.73 -0.14
CA ILE A 117 15.53 8.41 0.62
C ILE A 117 15.00 9.63 -0.13
N GLU A 118 15.88 10.44 -0.70
CA GLU A 118 15.50 11.63 -1.48
C GLU A 118 14.68 11.25 -2.71
N ASP A 119 15.09 10.23 -3.46
CA ASP A 119 14.38 9.74 -4.63
C ASP A 119 12.99 9.22 -4.25
N PHE A 120 12.89 8.45 -3.16
CA PHE A 120 11.62 7.96 -2.64
C PHE A 120 10.71 9.13 -2.22
N ALA A 121 11.22 10.06 -1.43
CA ALA A 121 10.48 11.24 -0.97
C ALA A 121 9.96 12.09 -2.14
N SER A 122 10.75 12.23 -3.20
CA SER A 122 10.37 12.99 -4.39
C SER A 122 9.16 12.41 -5.12
N ILE A 123 8.99 11.09 -5.06
CA ILE A 123 7.84 10.40 -5.66
C ILE A 123 6.61 10.51 -4.75
N VAL A 124 6.81 10.33 -3.45
CA VAL A 124 5.72 10.35 -2.44
C VAL A 124 5.13 11.76 -2.27
N GLN A 125 5.96 12.77 -2.17
CA GLN A 125 5.62 14.21 -2.19
C GLN A 125 4.87 14.76 -0.98
N SER A 126 4.17 13.95 -0.19
CA SER A 126 3.42 14.46 0.96
C SER A 126 3.39 13.48 2.12
N PRO A 127 3.30 13.98 3.38
CA PRO A 127 3.15 13.11 4.55
C PRO A 127 1.91 12.22 4.48
N GLU A 128 0.79 12.72 3.96
CA GLU A 128 -0.44 11.95 3.82
C GLU A 128 -0.25 10.75 2.88
N ARG A 129 0.38 10.97 1.72
CA ARG A 129 0.69 9.88 0.77
C ARG A 129 1.65 8.86 1.37
N LEU A 130 2.62 9.32 2.16
CA LEU A 130 3.57 8.43 2.85
C LEU A 130 2.84 7.51 3.84
N LYS A 131 1.94 8.04 4.64
CA LYS A 131 1.14 7.29 5.61
C LYS A 131 0.22 6.29 4.92
N LEU A 132 -0.50 6.72 3.90
CA LEU A 132 -1.37 5.87 3.10
C LEU A 132 -0.60 4.72 2.46
N LEU A 133 0.55 5.01 1.86
CA LEU A 133 1.38 4.02 1.19
C LEU A 133 1.95 3.00 2.18
N LEU A 134 2.39 3.45 3.36
CA LEU A 134 2.87 2.56 4.42
C LEU A 134 1.80 1.56 4.83
N VAL A 135 0.61 2.04 5.19
CA VAL A 135 -0.47 1.18 5.69
C VAL A 135 -0.94 0.22 4.60
N LEU A 136 -1.13 0.72 3.39
CA LEU A 136 -1.51 -0.10 2.23
C LEU A 136 -0.48 -1.20 1.97
N THR A 137 0.80 -0.86 1.95
CA THR A 137 1.89 -1.81 1.65
C THR A 137 2.01 -2.88 2.72
N VAL A 138 1.95 -2.51 3.99
CA VAL A 138 2.00 -3.48 5.11
C VAL A 138 0.84 -4.47 5.00
N ALA A 139 -0.37 -3.99 4.78
CA ALA A 139 -1.56 -4.85 4.67
C ALA A 139 -1.47 -5.76 3.44
N ASP A 140 -1.01 -5.23 2.30
CA ASP A 140 -0.85 -5.99 1.07
C ASP A 140 0.15 -7.15 1.23
N ILE A 141 1.32 -6.87 1.80
CA ILE A 141 2.36 -7.89 2.03
C ILE A 141 1.85 -8.97 2.99
N ARG A 142 1.25 -8.59 4.10
CA ARG A 142 0.71 -9.53 5.07
C ARG A 142 -0.38 -10.43 4.49
N ALA A 143 -1.14 -9.92 3.55
CA ALA A 143 -2.22 -10.67 2.89
C ALA A 143 -1.73 -11.67 1.85
N VAL A 144 -0.46 -11.62 1.45
CA VAL A 144 0.12 -12.60 0.51
C VAL A 144 0.10 -14.01 1.10
N GLY A 145 0.42 -14.14 2.38
CA GLY A 145 0.42 -15.41 3.08
C GLY A 145 1.05 -15.30 4.45
N PRO A 146 0.86 -16.32 5.32
CA PRO A 146 1.24 -16.24 6.74
C PRO A 146 2.73 -16.11 6.99
N ASN A 147 3.61 -16.53 6.09
CA ASN A 147 5.06 -16.58 6.29
C ASN A 147 5.85 -15.53 5.49
N ILE A 148 5.16 -14.62 4.82
CA ILE A 148 5.84 -13.60 3.98
C ILE A 148 6.32 -12.41 4.81
N TRP A 149 5.53 -12.00 5.78
CA TRP A 149 5.91 -10.93 6.70
C TRP A 149 6.77 -11.46 7.84
N ASN A 150 7.84 -10.75 8.17
CA ASN A 150 8.73 -11.08 9.29
C ASN A 150 9.28 -9.81 9.95
N GLY A 151 9.99 -9.97 11.07
CA GLY A 151 10.55 -8.85 11.84
C GLY A 151 11.55 -8.01 11.05
N TRP A 152 12.34 -8.63 10.18
CA TRP A 152 13.30 -7.92 9.35
C TRP A 152 12.61 -7.00 8.32
N LYS A 153 11.58 -7.50 7.65
CA LYS A 153 10.76 -6.69 6.72
C LYS A 153 10.06 -5.54 7.45
N ALA A 154 9.53 -5.82 8.64
CA ALA A 154 8.91 -4.79 9.47
C ALA A 154 9.89 -3.66 9.81
N THR A 155 11.13 -4.01 10.17
CA THR A 155 12.18 -3.03 10.47
C THR A 155 12.52 -2.18 9.25
N LEU A 156 12.72 -2.80 8.08
CA LEU A 156 13.04 -2.07 6.85
C LEU A 156 11.93 -1.09 6.45
N MET A 157 10.67 -1.51 6.57
CA MET A 157 9.53 -0.64 6.27
C MET A 157 9.46 0.54 7.23
N ARG A 158 9.70 0.30 8.52
CA ARG A 158 9.74 1.35 9.52
C ARG A 158 10.88 2.32 9.26
N ASP A 159 12.08 1.81 8.97
CA ASP A 159 13.27 2.66 8.73
C ASP A 159 13.05 3.55 7.52
N LEU A 160 12.50 3.01 6.43
CA LEU A 160 12.18 3.80 5.25
C LEU A 160 11.15 4.89 5.57
N TYR A 161 10.08 4.53 6.28
CA TYR A 161 9.05 5.49 6.68
C TYR A 161 9.64 6.63 7.52
N CYS A 162 10.35 6.29 8.59
CA CYS A 162 10.92 7.30 9.50
C CYS A 162 11.94 8.19 8.80
N SER A 163 12.79 7.64 7.94
CA SER A 163 13.78 8.41 7.20
C SER A 163 13.13 9.38 6.22
N CYS A 164 12.06 8.96 5.56
CA CYS A 164 11.31 9.79 4.61
C CYS A 164 10.49 10.88 5.33
N ASP A 165 9.88 10.56 6.47
CA ASP A 165 9.08 11.50 7.26
C ASP A 165 9.94 12.64 7.85
N ALA A 166 11.24 12.40 8.00
CA ALA A 166 12.19 13.38 8.51
C ALA A 166 12.72 14.36 7.43
N VAL A 167 12.45 14.10 6.15
CA VAL A 167 12.86 14.94 5.00
C VAL A 167 11.78 15.97 4.67
#